data_84888d20495b5afc2a13ea1f39bccb3d
#
_entry.id   84888d20495b5afc2a13ea1f39bccb3d
#
_cell.length_a   1.000
_cell.length_b   1.000
_cell.length_c   1.000
_cell.angle_alpha   90.00
_cell.angle_beta   90.00
_cell.angle_gamma   90.00
#
_symmetry.space_group_name_H-M   'P 1'
#
loop_
_entity.id
_entity.type
_entity.pdbx_description
1 polymer ?
#
loop_
_entity_poly.entity_id
_entity_poly.type
_entity_poly.pdbx_seq_one_letter_code
_entity_poly.pdbx_strand_id
1 'polypeptide(L)'
;SKIERVLRVYPDDCQPRAVEPLFETGGFSGARLWRLQSPYGPLCLRRWPPGHPDQQRLEFIQAVLWHVDQEGFHRVPLPLETRHRHGYVLFAGHLWELTHWLPGSADYRQRPNPARLENALAALAAFHRAAATFPLPDTGPSASPGIVERLARLRGLLEGRIDVLRAASRNSAWPELAARG
;
A
#
# COMPACT_ATOMS: atom_id res chain seq x y z
N SER A 1 -25.78 2.33 -0.35
CA SER A 1 -24.61 1.78 -1.11
C SER A 1 -23.81 0.82 -0.23
N LYS A 2 -22.87 0.04 -0.84
CA LYS A 2 -21.94 -0.81 -0.08
C LYS A 2 -21.06 0.03 0.85
N ILE A 3 -20.61 1.18 0.37
CA ILE A 3 -19.78 2.13 1.13
C ILE A 3 -20.50 2.60 2.39
N GLU A 4 -21.74 3.03 2.29
CA GLU A 4 -22.52 3.47 3.44
C GLU A 4 -22.65 2.37 4.51
N ARG A 5 -22.86 1.10 4.08
CA ARG A 5 -22.96 -0.02 5.01
C ARG A 5 -21.64 -0.24 5.76
N VAL A 6 -20.51 -0.13 5.07
CA VAL A 6 -19.17 -0.23 5.69
C VAL A 6 -18.95 0.92 6.66
N LEU A 7 -19.30 2.15 6.29
CA LEU A 7 -19.06 3.33 7.11
C LEU A 7 -19.93 3.39 8.37
N ARG A 8 -21.11 2.77 8.38
CA ARG A 8 -22.01 2.73 9.56
C ARG A 8 -21.36 2.12 10.82
N VAL A 9 -20.33 1.28 10.68
CA VAL A 9 -19.65 0.68 11.84
C VAL A 9 -18.54 1.57 12.42
N TYR A 10 -18.23 2.69 11.76
CA TYR A 10 -17.31 3.70 12.25
C TYR A 10 -18.03 4.78 13.07
N PRO A 11 -17.32 5.55 13.91
CA PRO A 11 -17.88 6.67 14.65
C PRO A 11 -18.62 7.69 13.79
N ASP A 12 -19.52 8.49 14.39
CA ASP A 12 -20.38 9.43 13.64
C ASP A 12 -19.59 10.56 12.99
N ASP A 13 -18.49 10.99 13.59
CA ASP A 13 -17.58 12.00 13.04
C ASP A 13 -16.82 11.51 11.78
N CYS A 14 -16.69 10.19 11.60
CA CYS A 14 -16.16 9.59 10.39
C CYS A 14 -17.16 9.50 9.24
N GLN A 15 -18.46 9.78 9.47
CA GLN A 15 -19.47 9.70 8.42
C GLN A 15 -19.25 10.81 7.37
N PRO A 16 -19.12 10.45 6.07
CA PRO A 16 -18.74 11.43 5.06
C PRO A 16 -19.90 12.30 4.63
N ARG A 17 -19.60 13.57 4.36
CA ARG A 17 -20.46 14.50 3.63
C ARG A 17 -20.30 14.38 2.12
N ALA A 18 -19.12 13.89 1.67
CA ALA A 18 -18.82 13.64 0.27
C ALA A 18 -17.90 12.43 0.13
N VAL A 19 -18.09 11.67 -0.96
CA VAL A 19 -17.32 10.46 -1.30
C VAL A 19 -16.84 10.60 -2.74
N GLU A 20 -15.55 10.63 -2.95
CA GLU A 20 -14.90 10.74 -4.26
C GLU A 20 -14.12 9.46 -4.57
N PRO A 21 -14.47 8.70 -5.60
CA PRO A 21 -13.72 7.52 -6.01
C PRO A 21 -12.41 7.92 -6.70
N LEU A 22 -11.32 7.20 -6.39
CA LEU A 22 -10.00 7.42 -6.97
C LEU A 22 -9.70 6.30 -7.99
N PHE A 23 -10.19 6.45 -9.23
CA PHE A 23 -10.13 5.40 -10.24
C PHE A 23 -8.74 5.16 -10.84
N GLU A 24 -7.88 6.18 -10.88
CA GLU A 24 -6.59 6.12 -11.57
C GLU A 24 -5.38 5.96 -10.64
N THR A 25 -5.59 5.98 -9.33
CA THR A 25 -4.52 5.90 -8.35
C THR A 25 -4.25 4.48 -7.86
N GLY A 26 -4.81 3.49 -8.55
CA GLY A 26 -4.64 2.09 -8.24
C GLY A 26 -3.16 1.71 -8.22
N GLY A 27 -2.60 1.54 -7.03
CA GLY A 27 -1.29 0.94 -6.87
C GLY A 27 -1.31 -0.53 -7.31
N PHE A 28 -0.16 -1.19 -7.28
CA PHE A 28 0.02 -2.59 -7.67
C PHE A 28 -0.79 -3.61 -6.82
N SER A 29 -1.46 -3.14 -5.77
CA SER A 29 -2.23 -4.00 -4.85
C SER A 29 -3.61 -4.40 -5.37
N GLY A 30 -4.13 -3.78 -6.42
CA GLY A 30 -5.50 -3.98 -6.90
C GLY A 30 -6.58 -3.44 -5.95
N ALA A 31 -6.21 -2.72 -4.91
CA ALA A 31 -7.16 -2.09 -3.99
C ALA A 31 -7.92 -0.94 -4.68
N ARG A 32 -9.16 -0.73 -4.27
CA ARG A 32 -9.94 0.44 -4.66
C ARG A 32 -9.94 1.46 -3.53
N LEU A 33 -9.79 2.74 -3.89
CA LEU A 33 -9.69 3.84 -2.95
C LEU A 33 -10.79 4.86 -3.17
N TRP A 34 -11.22 5.49 -2.08
CA TRP A 34 -12.13 6.64 -2.07
C TRP A 34 -11.60 7.69 -1.11
N ARG A 35 -11.64 8.93 -1.54
CA ARG A 35 -11.43 10.08 -0.65
C ARG A 35 -12.76 10.47 -0.04
N LEU A 36 -12.79 10.64 1.27
CA LEU A 36 -13.97 11.03 2.03
C LEU A 36 -13.73 12.39 2.66
N GLN A 37 -14.78 13.22 2.68
CA GLN A 37 -14.82 14.45 3.46
C GLN A 37 -15.74 14.24 4.65
N SER A 38 -15.20 14.22 5.85
CA SER A 38 -15.96 13.98 7.08
C SER A 38 -15.75 15.09 8.11
N PRO A 39 -16.58 15.18 9.17
CA PRO A 39 -16.33 16.08 10.31
C PRO A 39 -14.98 15.83 10.99
N TYR A 40 -14.50 14.59 10.98
CA TYR A 40 -13.19 14.22 11.51
C TYR A 40 -12.03 14.73 10.62
N GLY A 41 -12.31 15.16 9.41
CA GLY A 41 -11.35 15.60 8.42
C GLY A 41 -11.35 14.71 7.15
N PRO A 42 -10.40 14.91 6.25
CA PRO A 42 -10.27 14.08 5.06
C PRO A 42 -9.79 12.66 5.41
N LEU A 43 -10.50 11.66 4.90
CA LEU A 43 -10.23 10.24 5.13
C LEU A 43 -10.01 9.51 3.81
N CYS A 44 -9.35 8.36 3.89
CA CYS A 44 -9.17 7.40 2.80
C CYS A 44 -9.87 6.09 3.15
N LEU A 45 -10.92 5.73 2.41
CA LEU A 45 -11.50 4.40 2.48
C LEU A 45 -10.83 3.52 1.44
N ARG A 46 -10.32 2.37 1.88
CA ARG A 46 -9.70 1.36 1.03
C ARG A 46 -10.51 0.08 1.04
N ARG A 47 -10.76 -0.47 -0.13
CA ARG A 47 -11.27 -1.83 -0.30
C ARG A 47 -10.20 -2.71 -0.91
N TRP A 48 -9.75 -3.69 -0.17
CA TRP A 48 -8.79 -4.66 -0.65
C TRP A 48 -9.40 -5.64 -1.67
N PRO A 49 -8.61 -6.16 -2.62
CA PRO A 49 -9.08 -7.23 -3.50
C PRO A 49 -9.38 -8.49 -2.71
N PRO A 50 -10.22 -9.41 -3.21
CA PRO A 50 -10.43 -10.69 -2.56
C PRO A 50 -9.13 -11.49 -2.51
N GLY A 51 -8.90 -12.18 -1.38
CA GLY A 51 -7.80 -13.10 -1.20
C GLY A 51 -6.45 -12.50 -0.80
N HIS A 52 -6.24 -11.18 -0.96
CA HIS A 52 -5.00 -10.56 -0.47
C HIS A 52 -5.15 -9.05 -0.21
N PRO A 53 -4.74 -8.58 1.00
CA PRO A 53 -4.35 -9.39 2.15
C PRO A 53 -5.52 -10.20 2.69
N ASP A 54 -5.23 -11.34 3.33
CA ASP A 54 -6.17 -11.95 4.26
C ASP A 54 -6.22 -11.17 5.58
N GLN A 55 -7.08 -11.58 6.52
CA GLN A 55 -7.25 -10.90 7.79
C GLN A 55 -5.95 -10.88 8.60
N GLN A 56 -5.29 -12.01 8.74
CA GLN A 56 -4.04 -12.12 9.50
C GLN A 56 -2.95 -11.21 8.93
N ARG A 57 -2.85 -11.16 7.60
CA ARG A 57 -1.88 -10.30 6.92
C ARG A 57 -2.22 -8.81 7.11
N LEU A 58 -3.49 -8.44 7.05
CA LEU A 58 -3.90 -7.06 7.28
C LEU A 58 -3.63 -6.63 8.72
N GLU A 59 -3.94 -7.48 9.69
CA GLU A 59 -3.64 -7.24 11.12
C GLU A 59 -2.14 -7.05 11.34
N PHE A 60 -1.32 -7.90 10.73
CA PHE A 60 0.13 -7.75 10.78
C PHE A 60 0.59 -6.40 10.18
N ILE A 61 0.06 -6.01 9.01
CA ILE A 61 0.37 -4.72 8.38
C ILE A 61 0.00 -3.57 9.33
N GLN A 62 -1.19 -3.60 9.91
CA GLN A 62 -1.66 -2.57 10.83
C GLN A 62 -0.82 -2.52 12.11
N ALA A 63 -0.43 -3.67 12.66
CA ALA A 63 0.45 -3.74 13.82
C ALA A 63 1.83 -3.09 13.54
N VAL A 64 2.41 -3.35 12.36
CA VAL A 64 3.67 -2.69 11.94
C VAL A 64 3.46 -1.18 11.81
N LEU A 65 2.35 -0.71 11.23
CA LEU A 65 2.07 0.73 11.10
C LEU A 65 1.94 1.42 12.46
N TRP A 66 1.23 0.80 13.41
CA TRP A 66 1.13 1.31 14.78
C TRP A 66 2.49 1.34 15.49
N HIS A 67 3.29 0.29 15.32
CA HIS A 67 4.61 0.22 15.92
C HIS A 67 5.52 1.34 15.39
N VAL A 68 5.61 1.53 14.07
CA VAL A 68 6.47 2.58 13.51
C VAL A 68 6.02 3.99 13.87
N ASP A 69 4.72 4.20 14.10
CA ASP A 69 4.20 5.45 14.61
C ASP A 69 4.64 5.69 16.06
N GLN A 70 4.57 4.67 16.91
CA GLN A 70 5.07 4.71 18.30
C GLN A 70 6.58 4.96 18.36
N GLU A 71 7.34 4.43 17.39
CA GLU A 71 8.78 4.70 17.23
C GLU A 71 9.09 6.09 16.63
N GLY A 72 8.09 6.97 16.52
CA GLY A 72 8.24 8.36 16.10
C GLY A 72 8.15 8.60 14.58
N PHE A 73 7.80 7.61 13.77
CA PHE A 73 7.58 7.80 12.34
C PHE A 73 6.09 8.00 12.03
N HIS A 74 5.59 9.23 12.19
CA HIS A 74 4.16 9.59 12.06
C HIS A 74 3.66 9.77 10.62
N ARG A 75 4.42 9.35 9.59
CA ARG A 75 4.05 9.52 8.17
C ARG A 75 3.42 8.26 7.59
N VAL A 76 2.60 7.58 8.37
CA VAL A 76 1.89 6.34 7.99
C VAL A 76 0.38 6.51 8.11
N PRO A 77 -0.40 5.89 7.21
CA PRO A 77 -1.85 5.95 7.27
C PRO A 77 -2.38 4.97 8.31
N LEU A 78 -2.42 5.38 9.58
CA LEU A 78 -2.96 4.56 10.64
C LEU A 78 -4.44 4.24 10.40
N PRO A 79 -4.89 2.99 10.65
CA PRO A 79 -6.29 2.64 10.55
C PRO A 79 -7.10 3.31 11.66
N LEU A 80 -8.28 3.81 11.31
CA LEU A 80 -9.28 4.26 12.26
C LEU A 80 -10.06 3.04 12.77
N GLU A 81 -10.27 3.00 14.07
CA GLU A 81 -11.02 1.91 14.68
C GLU A 81 -12.53 2.06 14.41
N THR A 82 -13.17 0.93 14.16
CA THR A 82 -14.62 0.81 14.19
C THR A 82 -15.15 1.00 15.62
N ARG A 83 -16.46 1.13 15.80
CA ARG A 83 -17.13 1.14 17.13
C ARG A 83 -16.85 -0.14 17.93
N HIS A 84 -16.43 -1.21 17.28
CA HIS A 84 -16.05 -2.49 17.91
C HIS A 84 -14.53 -2.65 18.06
N ARG A 85 -13.77 -1.56 17.93
CA ARG A 85 -12.32 -1.51 18.09
C ARG A 85 -11.53 -2.43 17.13
N HIS A 86 -12.04 -2.58 15.91
CA HIS A 86 -11.31 -3.24 14.82
C HIS A 86 -10.79 -2.22 13.83
N GLY A 87 -9.57 -2.39 13.34
CA GLY A 87 -8.96 -1.52 12.32
C GLY A 87 -9.47 -1.75 10.90
N TYR A 88 -10.40 -2.70 10.70
CA TYR A 88 -10.98 -3.03 9.41
C TYR A 88 -12.39 -3.62 9.53
N VAL A 89 -13.06 -3.76 8.39
CA VAL A 89 -14.39 -4.38 8.26
C VAL A 89 -14.33 -5.46 7.20
N LEU A 90 -14.80 -6.67 7.51
CA LEU A 90 -15.07 -7.70 6.50
C LEU A 90 -16.50 -7.53 5.98
N PHE A 91 -16.65 -7.14 4.72
CA PHE A 91 -17.96 -6.94 4.12
C PHE A 91 -17.98 -7.34 2.64
N ALA A 92 -18.97 -8.13 2.25
CA ALA A 92 -19.18 -8.61 0.89
C ALA A 92 -17.93 -9.27 0.26
N GLY A 93 -17.22 -10.11 1.04
CA GLY A 93 -16.03 -10.85 0.60
C GLY A 93 -14.76 -9.99 0.45
N HIS A 94 -14.75 -8.78 0.98
CA HIS A 94 -13.62 -7.87 0.94
C HIS A 94 -13.27 -7.34 2.32
N LEU A 95 -11.99 -7.10 2.55
CA LEU A 95 -11.52 -6.30 3.67
C LEU A 95 -11.59 -4.81 3.29
N TRP A 96 -12.10 -4.02 4.22
CA TRP A 96 -12.21 -2.57 4.10
C TRP A 96 -11.54 -1.93 5.29
N GLU A 97 -10.76 -0.88 5.04
CA GLU A 97 -10.15 -0.08 6.09
C GLU A 97 -10.37 1.41 5.83
N LEU A 98 -10.44 2.18 6.91
CA LEU A 98 -10.54 3.61 6.90
C LEU A 98 -9.29 4.18 7.56
N THR A 99 -8.63 5.13 6.90
CA THR A 99 -7.41 5.77 7.41
C THR A 99 -7.51 7.28 7.25
N HIS A 100 -6.65 8.03 7.94
CA HIS A 100 -6.47 9.43 7.62
C HIS A 100 -5.99 9.61 6.18
N TRP A 101 -6.42 10.69 5.55
CA TRP A 101 -5.84 11.14 4.30
C TRP A 101 -4.51 11.82 4.59
N LEU A 102 -3.40 11.24 4.15
CA LEU A 102 -2.10 11.87 4.31
C LEU A 102 -1.98 13.09 3.39
N PRO A 103 -1.43 14.22 3.87
CA PRO A 103 -1.26 15.43 3.07
C PRO A 103 -0.23 15.22 1.97
N GLY A 104 -0.36 16.00 0.89
CA GLY A 104 0.56 15.98 -0.24
C GLY A 104 -0.07 15.50 -1.54
N SER A 105 0.74 15.46 -2.59
CA SER A 105 0.35 14.97 -3.92
C SER A 105 1.40 14.00 -4.48
N ALA A 106 0.94 12.95 -5.16
CA ALA A 106 1.79 11.93 -5.78
C ALA A 106 2.17 12.37 -7.22
N ASP A 107 2.84 13.50 -7.36
CA ASP A 107 3.17 14.16 -8.63
C ASP A 107 4.65 14.01 -9.05
N TYR A 108 5.40 13.09 -8.45
CA TYR A 108 6.83 12.92 -8.74
C TYR A 108 7.11 12.60 -10.21
N ARG A 109 6.25 11.80 -10.86
CA ARG A 109 6.41 11.45 -12.28
C ARG A 109 6.25 12.66 -13.20
N GLN A 110 5.38 13.61 -12.85
CA GLN A 110 5.13 14.84 -13.61
C GLN A 110 6.21 15.90 -13.33
N ARG A 111 6.76 15.88 -12.11
CA ARG A 111 7.73 16.87 -11.62
C ARG A 111 8.89 16.19 -10.90
N PRO A 112 9.72 15.40 -11.61
CA PRO A 112 10.87 14.75 -10.99
C PRO A 112 11.85 15.80 -10.47
N ASN A 113 12.33 15.60 -9.25
CA ASN A 113 13.26 16.51 -8.60
C ASN A 113 14.19 15.72 -7.67
N PRO A 114 15.53 15.90 -7.76
CA PRO A 114 16.48 15.17 -6.93
C PRO A 114 16.22 15.32 -5.43
N ALA A 115 15.93 16.54 -4.93
CA ALA A 115 15.66 16.78 -3.52
C ALA A 115 14.38 16.04 -3.04
N ARG A 116 13.35 15.92 -3.89
CA ARG A 116 12.17 15.12 -3.58
C ARG A 116 12.49 13.62 -3.48
N LEU A 117 13.37 13.12 -4.35
CA LEU A 117 13.83 11.73 -4.30
C LEU A 117 14.62 11.47 -3.03
N GLU A 118 15.57 12.34 -2.69
CA GLU A 118 16.35 12.27 -1.46
C GLU A 118 15.45 12.27 -0.22
N ASN A 119 14.47 13.17 -0.16
CA ASN A 119 13.49 13.21 0.93
C ASN A 119 12.65 11.92 1.02
N ALA A 120 12.25 11.34 -0.11
CA ALA A 120 11.52 10.08 -0.13
C ALA A 120 12.38 8.91 0.35
N LEU A 121 13.64 8.85 -0.07
CA LEU A 121 14.60 7.83 0.39
C LEU A 121 14.94 8.00 1.88
N ALA A 122 15.11 9.23 2.35
CA ALA A 122 15.31 9.52 3.77
C ALA A 122 14.09 9.10 4.62
N ALA A 123 12.87 9.36 4.14
CA ALA A 123 11.65 8.91 4.79
C ALA A 123 11.56 7.38 4.81
N LEU A 124 11.89 6.71 3.70
CA LEU A 124 11.93 5.24 3.64
C LEU A 124 12.95 4.65 4.61
N ALA A 125 14.16 5.24 4.70
CA ALA A 125 15.19 4.83 5.65
C ALA A 125 14.74 5.03 7.10
N ALA A 126 14.03 6.13 7.40
CA ALA A 126 13.46 6.37 8.73
C ALA A 126 12.38 5.33 9.08
N PHE A 127 11.49 5.02 8.13
CA PHE A 127 10.49 3.95 8.29
C PHE A 127 11.17 2.59 8.56
N HIS A 128 12.20 2.23 7.80
CA HIS A 128 12.91 0.97 8.01
C HIS A 128 13.58 0.90 9.40
N ARG A 129 14.16 1.99 9.89
CA ARG A 129 14.72 2.04 11.25
C ARG A 129 13.66 1.83 12.32
N ALA A 130 12.53 2.51 12.20
CA ALA A 130 11.41 2.34 13.12
C ALA A 130 10.84 0.91 13.07
N ALA A 131 10.72 0.33 11.88
CA ALA A 131 10.22 -1.03 11.71
C ALA A 131 11.22 -2.12 12.17
N ALA A 132 12.52 -1.82 12.26
CA ALA A 132 13.54 -2.80 12.64
C ALA A 132 13.38 -3.32 14.08
N THR A 133 12.72 -2.55 14.95
CA THR A 133 12.45 -2.93 16.35
C THR A 133 11.12 -3.67 16.51
N PHE A 134 10.35 -3.88 15.42
CA PHE A 134 9.09 -4.59 15.48
C PHE A 134 9.30 -6.06 15.86
N PRO A 135 8.66 -6.57 16.91
CA PRO A 135 8.77 -7.96 17.31
C PRO A 135 8.12 -8.85 16.26
N LEU A 136 8.92 -9.59 15.50
CA LEU A 136 8.38 -10.56 14.54
C LEU A 136 7.79 -11.76 15.30
N PRO A 137 6.60 -12.23 14.91
CA PRO A 137 6.07 -13.48 15.45
C PRO A 137 6.97 -14.66 15.01
N ASP A 138 7.10 -15.67 15.87
CA ASP A 138 7.95 -16.86 15.60
C ASP A 138 7.58 -17.55 14.28
N THR A 139 6.29 -17.53 13.94
CA THR A 139 5.78 -17.90 12.62
C THR A 139 5.48 -16.63 11.84
N GLY A 140 6.44 -16.13 11.10
CA GLY A 140 6.25 -14.94 10.27
C GLY A 140 5.09 -15.09 9.28
N PRO A 141 4.42 -13.98 8.89
CA PRO A 141 3.38 -14.05 7.88
C PRO A 141 3.94 -14.63 6.59
N SER A 142 3.12 -15.42 5.89
CA SER A 142 3.49 -15.98 4.58
C SER A 142 3.98 -14.88 3.64
N ALA A 143 4.94 -15.22 2.77
CA ALA A 143 5.45 -14.26 1.80
C ALA A 143 4.31 -13.65 0.98
N SER A 144 4.36 -12.33 0.74
CA SER A 144 3.31 -11.68 -0.05
C SER A 144 3.29 -12.25 -1.47
N PRO A 145 2.12 -12.35 -2.12
CA PRO A 145 2.01 -12.82 -3.51
C PRO A 145 2.97 -12.09 -4.46
N GLY A 146 3.17 -10.79 -4.27
CA GLY A 146 4.13 -10.01 -5.06
C GLY A 146 5.59 -10.43 -4.88
N ILE A 147 5.99 -10.88 -3.69
CA ILE A 147 7.32 -11.45 -3.46
C ILE A 147 7.44 -12.81 -4.13
N VAL A 148 6.44 -13.68 -3.96
CA VAL A 148 6.40 -15.01 -4.57
C VAL A 148 6.50 -14.89 -6.10
N GLU A 149 5.72 -14.01 -6.71
CA GLU A 149 5.74 -13.76 -8.15
C GLU A 149 7.09 -13.21 -8.63
N ARG A 150 7.68 -12.25 -7.91
CA ARG A 150 9.01 -11.70 -8.26
C ARG A 150 10.10 -12.75 -8.18
N LEU A 151 10.08 -13.58 -7.13
CA LEU A 151 11.03 -14.69 -7.02
C LEU A 151 10.87 -15.72 -8.15
N ALA A 152 9.62 -16.04 -8.51
CA ALA A 152 9.36 -16.93 -9.64
C ALA A 152 9.86 -16.34 -10.97
N ARG A 153 9.64 -15.04 -11.20
CA ARG A 153 10.19 -14.33 -12.39
C ARG A 153 11.72 -14.32 -12.41
N LEU A 154 12.36 -14.03 -11.28
CA LEU A 154 13.82 -14.04 -11.17
C LEU A 154 14.39 -15.44 -11.43
N ARG A 155 13.80 -16.50 -10.86
CA ARG A 155 14.18 -17.87 -11.14
C ARG A 155 14.05 -18.20 -12.63
N GLY A 156 12.92 -17.84 -13.26
CA GLY A 156 12.72 -18.05 -14.70
C GLY A 156 13.74 -17.29 -15.58
N LEU A 157 14.25 -16.14 -15.12
CA LEU A 157 15.35 -15.45 -15.82
C LEU A 157 16.67 -16.21 -15.68
N LEU A 158 16.98 -16.73 -14.51
CA LEU A 158 18.18 -17.53 -14.26
C LEU A 158 18.14 -18.88 -15.02
N GLU A 159 16.96 -19.42 -15.26
CA GLU A 159 16.73 -20.69 -15.98
C GLU A 159 16.72 -20.54 -17.51
N GLY A 160 17.23 -19.44 -18.07
CA GLY A 160 17.46 -19.29 -19.53
C GLY A 160 16.56 -18.28 -20.25
N ARG A 161 15.59 -17.64 -19.57
CA ARG A 161 14.79 -16.54 -20.17
C ARG A 161 15.58 -15.26 -20.41
N ILE A 162 16.78 -15.16 -19.88
CA ILE A 162 17.67 -14.01 -20.08
C ILE A 162 18.04 -13.84 -21.56
N ASP A 163 18.17 -14.94 -22.30
CA ASP A 163 18.48 -14.90 -23.73
C ASP A 163 17.32 -14.37 -24.56
N VAL A 164 16.08 -14.65 -24.14
CA VAL A 164 14.87 -14.07 -24.76
C VAL A 164 14.82 -12.56 -24.55
N LEU A 165 15.18 -12.08 -23.36
CA LEU A 165 15.27 -10.65 -23.07
C LEU A 165 16.39 -9.98 -23.85
N ARG A 166 17.56 -10.61 -23.97
CA ARG A 166 18.66 -10.11 -24.81
C ARG A 166 18.27 -10.03 -26.29
N ALA A 167 17.53 -11.00 -26.81
CA ALA A 167 17.01 -10.96 -28.16
C ALA A 167 15.97 -9.83 -28.35
N ALA A 168 15.06 -9.65 -27.39
CA ALA A 168 14.07 -8.58 -27.41
C ALA A 168 14.70 -7.19 -27.26
N SER A 169 15.78 -7.05 -26.48
CA SER A 169 16.47 -5.78 -26.25
C SER A 169 17.20 -5.26 -27.52
N ARG A 170 17.66 -6.16 -28.38
CA ARG A 170 18.29 -5.78 -29.67
C ARG A 170 17.33 -5.06 -30.62
N ASN A 171 16.02 -5.29 -30.46
CA ASN A 171 14.96 -4.66 -31.25
C ASN A 171 14.25 -3.53 -30.48
N SER A 172 14.82 -3.07 -29.35
CA SER A 172 14.20 -2.04 -28.52
C SER A 172 14.49 -0.64 -29.07
N ALA A 173 13.62 0.32 -28.75
CA ALA A 173 13.84 1.75 -29.04
C ALA A 173 15.01 2.36 -28.22
N TRP A 174 15.67 1.58 -27.35
CA TRP A 174 16.75 2.02 -26.45
C TRP A 174 17.96 1.10 -26.53
N PRO A 175 18.60 0.95 -27.73
CA PRO A 175 19.68 -0.01 -27.94
C PRO A 175 20.92 0.26 -27.06
N GLU A 176 21.22 1.52 -26.74
CA GLU A 176 22.38 1.87 -25.89
C GLU A 176 22.20 1.43 -24.43
N LEU A 177 20.98 1.50 -23.89
CA LEU A 177 20.65 1.02 -22.54
C LEU A 177 20.66 -0.52 -22.50
N ALA A 178 20.19 -1.16 -23.56
CA ALA A 178 20.17 -2.60 -23.70
C ALA A 178 21.58 -3.22 -23.81
N ALA A 179 22.55 -2.47 -24.30
CA ALA A 179 23.96 -2.92 -24.43
C ALA A 179 24.76 -2.84 -23.12
N ARG A 180 24.25 -2.17 -22.11
CA ARG A 180 24.91 -1.98 -20.80
C ARG A 180 24.46 -2.95 -19.72
N GLY A 181 23.46 -3.80 -19.94
CA GLY A 181 22.96 -4.84 -19.05
C GLY A 181 23.37 -6.23 -19.54
#